data_cdd6bb2987e67d566777a167b26237b1
#
_entry.id   cdd6bb2987e67d566777a167b26237b1
#
_cell.length_a   1.000
_cell.length_b   1.000
_cell.length_c   1.000
_cell.angle_alpha   90.00
_cell.angle_beta   90.00
_cell.angle_gamma   90.00
#
_symmetry.space_group_name_H-M   'P 1'
#
loop_
_entity.id
_entity.type
_entity.pdbx_description
1 polymer ?
#
loop_
_entity_poly.entity_id
_entity_poly.type
_entity_poly.pdbx_seq_one_letter_code
_entity_poly.pdbx_strand_id
1 'polypeptide(L)'
;MSAQTESKNQVIWQIESTHPDTVEPLKTALREVVDPEIGLEIIQLGLVRDVVIDGSEAEVRMILTTPFCPHGPAMLEMTRQKAEEALDMTTTIKMGTEVWDFSLMEDGAGADWGLYY
;
A
#
# COMPACT_ATOMS: atom_id res chain seq x y z
N MET A 1 17.90 -10.82 16.08
CA MET A 1 17.47 -10.57 15.93
C MET A 1 16.90 -10.06 15.90
N SER A 2 16.59 -9.70 15.88
CA SER A 2 16.15 -9.10 15.92
C SER A 2 15.16 -8.84 15.76
N ALA A 3 14.77 -8.96 15.99
CA ALA A 3 13.90 -8.75 15.80
C ALA A 3 13.05 -8.11 15.65
N GLN A 4 13.00 -7.91 15.88
CA GLN A 4 12.50 -7.29 15.73
C GLN A 4 12.03 -6.48 15.49
N THR A 5 12.33 -6.51 15.56
CA THR A 5 11.96 -5.36 15.35
C THR A 5 10.93 -5.05 14.40
N GLU A 6 9.87 -5.64 14.43
CA GLU A 6 8.83 -5.39 13.60
C GLU A 6 8.12 -4.19 13.98
N SER A 7 7.86 -3.21 13.10
CA SER A 7 7.01 -2.07 13.36
C SER A 7 5.78 -2.20 12.49
N LYS A 8 4.70 -1.51 12.86
CA LYS A 8 3.44 -1.62 12.12
C LYS A 8 3.57 -1.10 10.70
N ASN A 9 4.57 -0.25 10.43
CA ASN A 9 4.75 0.28 9.10
C ASN A 9 5.56 -0.63 8.19
N GLN A 10 6.01 -1.77 8.70
CA GLN A 10 6.74 -2.73 7.88
C GLN A 10 5.81 -3.88 7.52
N VAL A 11 4.81 -3.55 6.72
CA VAL A 11 3.85 -4.55 6.28
C VAL A 11 4.52 -5.48 5.28
N ILE A 12 4.21 -6.76 5.40
CA ILE A 12 4.74 -7.79 4.50
C ILE A 12 3.59 -8.37 3.71
N TRP A 13 3.69 -8.32 2.40
CA TRP A 13 2.64 -8.82 1.51
C TRP A 13 2.88 -10.30 1.22
N GLN A 14 1.81 -11.04 0.97
CA GLN A 14 1.94 -12.45 0.68
C GLN A 14 2.79 -12.70 -0.57
N ILE A 15 2.74 -11.79 -1.55
CA ILE A 15 3.56 -11.97 -2.76
C ILE A 15 5.05 -11.90 -2.48
N GLU A 16 5.46 -11.39 -1.32
CA GLU A 16 6.87 -11.35 -0.99
C GLU A 16 7.46 -12.75 -0.84
N SER A 17 6.64 -13.72 -0.49
CA SER A 17 7.09 -15.09 -0.42
C SER A 17 6.66 -15.93 -1.63
N THR A 18 5.55 -15.57 -2.29
CA THR A 18 5.04 -16.38 -3.40
C THR A 18 5.53 -15.89 -4.76
N HIS A 19 5.68 -14.57 -4.91
CA HIS A 19 6.07 -13.95 -6.18
C HIS A 19 7.03 -12.80 -5.91
N PRO A 20 8.21 -13.08 -5.33
CA PRO A 20 9.10 -12.00 -4.89
C PRO A 20 9.56 -11.08 -6.01
N ASP A 21 9.61 -11.58 -7.23
CA ASP A 21 10.06 -10.77 -8.36
C ASP A 21 9.07 -9.67 -8.72
N THR A 22 7.82 -9.76 -8.24
CA THR A 22 6.80 -8.76 -8.56
C THR A 22 6.77 -7.61 -7.58
N VAL A 23 7.44 -7.74 -6.43
CA VAL A 23 7.29 -6.79 -5.33
C VAL A 23 7.80 -5.41 -5.71
N GLU A 24 9.03 -5.32 -6.18
CA GLU A 24 9.60 -4.01 -6.48
C GLU A 24 8.92 -3.30 -7.65
N PRO A 25 8.65 -3.99 -8.77
CA PRO A 25 7.89 -3.32 -9.83
C PRO A 25 6.52 -2.85 -9.37
N LEU A 26 5.85 -3.65 -8.54
CA LEU A 26 4.54 -3.27 -8.03
C LEU A 26 4.64 -2.05 -7.11
N LYS A 27 5.60 -2.03 -6.20
CA LYS A 27 5.79 -0.88 -5.32
C LYS A 27 6.08 0.39 -6.12
N THR A 28 6.94 0.27 -7.12
CA THR A 28 7.28 1.40 -7.96
C THR A 28 6.02 1.96 -8.64
N ALA A 29 5.17 1.09 -9.17
CA ALA A 29 3.95 1.53 -9.81
C ALA A 29 2.99 2.18 -8.82
N LEU A 30 2.85 1.58 -7.65
CA LEU A 30 1.90 2.08 -6.65
C LEU A 30 2.34 3.40 -6.03
N ARG A 31 3.65 3.70 -6.05
CA ARG A 31 4.11 4.99 -5.55
C ARG A 31 3.64 6.16 -6.40
N GLU A 32 3.05 5.88 -7.55
CA GLU A 32 2.46 6.95 -8.36
C GLU A 32 1.07 7.36 -7.90
N VAL A 33 0.49 6.61 -6.97
CA VAL A 33 -0.84 6.94 -6.45
C VAL A 33 -0.65 7.78 -5.19
N VAL A 34 -1.02 9.05 -5.28
CA VAL A 34 -0.79 10.03 -4.22
C VAL A 34 -2.12 10.42 -3.61
N ASP A 35 -2.17 10.49 -2.28
CA ASP A 35 -3.32 11.02 -1.57
C ASP A 35 -3.29 12.54 -1.73
N PRO A 36 -4.23 13.13 -2.45
CA PRO A 36 -4.15 14.57 -2.76
C PRO A 36 -4.33 15.46 -1.54
N GLU A 37 -4.93 14.94 -0.46
CA GLU A 37 -5.12 15.76 0.73
C GLU A 37 -3.89 15.79 1.60
N ILE A 38 -3.05 14.77 1.49
CA ILE A 38 -1.89 14.63 2.35
C ILE A 38 -0.60 14.93 1.59
N GLY A 39 -0.58 14.59 0.28
CA GLY A 39 0.59 14.82 -0.54
C GLY A 39 1.63 13.71 -0.46
N LEU A 40 1.29 12.58 0.15
CA LEU A 40 2.17 11.42 0.20
C LEU A 40 1.55 10.28 -0.59
N GLU A 41 2.41 9.38 -1.09
CA GLU A 41 1.90 8.28 -1.90
C GLU A 41 1.47 7.12 -1.00
N ILE A 42 0.71 6.19 -1.57
CA ILE A 42 0.04 5.18 -0.77
C ILE A 42 1.00 4.20 -0.10
N ILE A 43 2.18 3.99 -0.66
CA ILE A 43 3.17 3.12 -0.02
C ILE A 43 3.77 3.82 1.21
N GLN A 44 4.09 5.11 1.09
CA GLN A 44 4.57 5.89 2.22
C GLN A 44 3.57 5.90 3.36
N LEU A 45 2.29 5.99 3.02
CA LEU A 45 1.24 6.05 4.03
C LEU A 45 0.91 4.71 4.63
N GLY A 46 1.40 3.62 4.01
CA GLY A 46 1.11 2.28 4.51
C GLY A 46 -0.32 1.84 4.22
N LEU A 47 -0.91 2.34 3.16
CA LEU A 47 -2.31 2.03 2.86
C LEU A 47 -2.50 0.66 2.22
N VAL A 48 -1.48 0.13 1.55
CA VAL A 48 -1.57 -1.20 0.94
C VAL A 48 -1.14 -2.22 1.97
N ARG A 49 -2.10 -3.00 2.46
CA ARG A 49 -1.87 -3.89 3.60
C ARG A 49 -1.49 -5.31 3.19
N ASP A 50 -1.90 -5.74 2.00
CA ASP A 50 -1.53 -7.05 1.52
C ASP A 50 -1.75 -7.12 0.02
N VAL A 51 -1.01 -7.99 -0.65
CA VAL A 51 -1.17 -8.28 -2.06
C VAL A 51 -1.04 -9.78 -2.23
N VAL A 52 -2.01 -10.39 -2.89
CA VAL A 52 -2.07 -11.82 -3.10
C VAL A 52 -2.23 -12.10 -4.57
N ILE A 53 -1.47 -13.04 -5.11
CA ILE A 53 -1.66 -13.52 -6.48
C ILE A 53 -2.12 -14.96 -6.41
N ASP A 54 -3.27 -15.22 -7.07
CA ASP A 54 -3.85 -16.56 -7.10
C ASP A 54 -4.11 -16.89 -8.56
N GLY A 55 -3.30 -17.77 -9.13
CA GLY A 55 -3.41 -18.10 -10.54
C GLY A 55 -3.07 -16.91 -11.41
N SER A 56 -4.04 -16.44 -12.19
CA SER A 56 -3.83 -15.31 -13.08
C SER A 56 -4.55 -14.05 -12.59
N GLU A 57 -4.91 -14.02 -11.32
CA GLU A 57 -5.60 -12.87 -10.74
C GLU A 57 -4.89 -12.40 -9.48
N ALA A 58 -4.96 -11.12 -9.24
CA ALA A 58 -4.35 -10.52 -8.06
C ALA A 58 -5.41 -9.79 -7.24
N GLU A 59 -5.19 -9.73 -5.93
CA GLU A 59 -6.04 -8.98 -5.04
C GLU A 59 -5.16 -8.08 -4.19
N VAL A 60 -5.49 -6.79 -4.16
CA VAL A 60 -4.79 -5.81 -3.33
C VAL A 60 -5.74 -5.43 -2.21
N ARG A 61 -5.29 -5.63 -0.97
CA ARG A 61 -6.07 -5.21 0.18
C ARG A 61 -5.48 -3.91 0.70
N MET A 62 -6.30 -2.87 0.75
CA MET A 62 -5.81 -1.58 1.18
C MET A 62 -6.85 -0.88 2.05
N ILE A 63 -6.38 0.17 2.72
CA ILE A 63 -7.23 1.01 3.55
C ILE A 63 -7.03 2.45 3.14
N LEU A 64 -7.87 3.32 3.65
CA LEU A 64 -7.76 4.76 3.44
C LEU A 64 -7.37 5.42 4.76
N THR A 65 -6.82 6.63 4.69
CA THR A 65 -6.45 7.35 5.90
C THR A 65 -7.68 7.73 6.71
N THR A 66 -8.82 7.87 6.05
CA THR A 66 -10.09 8.12 6.73
C THR A 66 -11.19 7.48 5.91
N PRO A 67 -12.25 6.94 6.55
CA PRO A 67 -13.37 6.38 5.81
C PRO A 67 -14.18 7.45 5.07
N PHE A 68 -13.96 8.72 5.38
CA PHE A 68 -14.70 9.80 4.75
C PHE A 68 -13.89 10.53 3.68
N CYS A 69 -12.84 9.90 3.16
CA CYS A 69 -12.00 10.52 2.15
C CYS A 69 -12.77 10.71 0.85
N PRO A 70 -12.97 11.95 0.38
CA PRO A 70 -13.72 12.18 -0.86
C PRO A 70 -13.00 11.68 -2.09
N HIS A 71 -11.69 11.46 -1.99
CA HIS A 71 -10.90 10.95 -3.10
C HIS A 71 -10.73 9.44 -3.05
N GLY A 72 -11.36 8.79 -2.07
CA GLY A 72 -11.18 7.35 -1.87
C GLY A 72 -11.46 6.50 -3.08
N PRO A 73 -12.65 6.64 -3.70
CA PRO A 73 -12.95 5.80 -4.88
C PRO A 73 -11.94 5.97 -6.01
N ALA A 74 -11.48 7.21 -6.25
CA ALA A 74 -10.51 7.47 -7.30
C ALA A 74 -9.17 6.83 -6.95
N MET A 75 -8.76 6.92 -5.68
CA MET A 75 -7.51 6.30 -5.24
C MET A 75 -7.56 4.78 -5.37
N LEU A 76 -8.69 4.18 -5.03
CA LEU A 76 -8.84 2.74 -5.15
C LEU A 76 -8.73 2.30 -6.61
N GLU A 77 -9.37 3.04 -7.51
CA GLU A 77 -9.31 2.68 -8.92
C GLU A 77 -7.93 2.90 -9.50
N MET A 78 -7.25 3.98 -9.13
CA MET A 78 -5.89 4.21 -9.59
C MET A 78 -4.95 3.11 -9.10
N THR A 79 -5.12 2.69 -7.84
CA THR A 79 -4.32 1.61 -7.29
C THR A 79 -4.56 0.32 -8.07
N ARG A 80 -5.83 0.02 -8.37
CA ARG A 80 -6.16 -1.17 -9.14
C ARG A 80 -5.50 -1.14 -10.51
N GLN A 81 -5.60 0.00 -11.21
CA GLN A 81 -5.03 0.12 -12.54
C GLN A 81 -3.51 -0.02 -12.52
N LYS A 82 -2.85 0.64 -11.56
CA LYS A 82 -1.41 0.56 -11.48
C LYS A 82 -0.94 -0.85 -11.15
N ALA A 83 -1.64 -1.51 -10.25
CA ALA A 83 -1.29 -2.89 -9.90
C ALA A 83 -1.51 -3.82 -11.09
N GLU A 84 -2.62 -3.64 -11.81
CA GLU A 84 -2.91 -4.48 -12.96
C GLU A 84 -1.85 -4.31 -14.04
N GLU A 85 -1.40 -3.08 -14.27
CA GLU A 85 -0.34 -2.82 -15.24
C GLU A 85 0.98 -3.45 -14.82
N ALA A 86 1.32 -3.31 -13.54
CA ALA A 86 2.60 -3.82 -13.04
C ALA A 86 2.65 -5.33 -13.00
N LEU A 87 1.54 -5.96 -12.65
CA LEU A 87 1.46 -7.41 -12.54
C LEU A 87 1.04 -8.11 -13.82
N ASP A 88 0.48 -7.34 -14.76
CA ASP A 88 0.01 -7.87 -16.03
C ASP A 88 -1.01 -8.98 -15.83
N MET A 89 -1.96 -8.73 -14.94
CA MET A 89 -3.04 -9.68 -14.67
C MET A 89 -4.22 -8.94 -14.07
N THR A 90 -5.40 -9.53 -14.16
CA THR A 90 -6.62 -8.95 -13.60
C THR A 90 -6.43 -8.72 -12.10
N THR A 91 -6.74 -7.52 -11.66
CA THR A 91 -6.51 -7.14 -10.27
C THR A 91 -7.78 -6.56 -9.68
N THR A 92 -8.08 -6.95 -8.44
CA THR A 92 -9.20 -6.40 -7.70
C THR A 92 -8.69 -5.74 -6.42
N ILE A 93 -9.48 -4.80 -5.91
CA ILE A 93 -9.16 -4.11 -4.66
C ILE A 93 -10.15 -4.57 -3.60
N LYS A 94 -9.64 -4.91 -2.43
CA LYS A 94 -10.46 -5.27 -1.30
C LYS A 94 -10.12 -4.35 -0.15
N MET A 95 -11.14 -3.77 0.48
CA MET A 95 -10.91 -2.89 1.62
C MET A 95 -10.52 -3.72 2.84
N GLY A 96 -9.47 -3.29 3.50
CA GLY A 96 -9.07 -3.89 4.76
C GLY A 96 -9.90 -3.33 5.91
N THR A 97 -9.70 -3.92 7.07
CA THR A 97 -10.44 -3.54 8.27
C THR A 97 -9.59 -2.73 9.25
N GLU A 98 -8.30 -2.58 8.96
CA GLU A 98 -7.43 -1.81 9.84
C GLU A 98 -7.83 -0.35 9.82
N VAL A 99 -7.60 0.33 10.94
CA VAL A 99 -7.79 1.77 11.04
C VAL A 99 -6.42 2.41 10.88
N TRP A 100 -6.31 3.35 9.96
CA TRP A 100 -5.03 3.99 9.68
C TRP A 100 -4.59 4.89 10.84
N ASP A 101 -3.30 4.86 11.13
CA ASP A 101 -2.68 5.85 12.00
C ASP A 101 -1.22 6.03 11.55
N PHE A 102 -0.54 6.98 12.16
CA PHE A 102 0.81 7.33 11.73
C PHE A 102 1.81 6.18 11.89
N SER A 103 1.51 5.20 12.75
CA SER A 103 2.43 4.09 12.94
C SER A 103 2.48 3.17 11.73
N LEU A 104 1.54 3.28 10.80
CA LEU A 104 1.51 2.47 9.60
C LEU A 104 2.37 3.04 8.47
N MET A 105 2.84 4.27 8.63
CA MET A 105 3.63 4.91 7.57
C MET A 105 4.98 4.24 7.41
N GLU A 106 5.48 4.28 6.18
CA GLU A 106 6.80 3.78 5.87
C GLU A 106 7.84 4.54 6.68
N ASP A 107 8.94 3.87 7.05
CA ASP A 107 9.99 4.51 7.82
C ASP A 107 10.49 5.75 7.10
N GLY A 108 10.58 6.85 7.83
CA GLY A 108 11.06 8.11 7.30
C GLY A 108 9.99 8.99 6.69
N ALA A 109 8.83 8.44 6.34
CA ALA A 109 7.79 9.25 5.71
C ALA A 109 7.25 10.31 6.65
N GLY A 110 7.14 9.98 7.94
CA GLY A 110 6.66 10.95 8.91
C GLY A 110 7.61 12.12 9.10
N ALA A 111 8.90 11.89 8.90
CA ALA A 111 9.89 12.96 9.03
C ALA A 111 9.69 14.04 7.97
N ASP A 112 9.23 13.64 6.78
CA ASP A 112 8.97 14.61 5.71
C ASP A 112 7.85 15.57 6.07
N TRP A 113 7.01 15.18 7.02
CA TRP A 113 5.94 16.04 7.50
C TRP A 113 6.35 16.83 8.73
N GLY A 114 7.53 16.55 9.30
CA GLY A 114 7.93 17.16 10.56
C GLY A 114 7.25 16.52 11.76
N LEU A 115 6.83 15.27 11.62
CA LEU A 115 6.14 14.57 12.71
C LEU A 115 7.06 13.97 13.74
N TYR A 116 8.34 13.79 13.38
CA TYR A 116 9.32 13.25 14.32
C TYR A 116 10.07 14.39 14.98
N TYR A 117 10.45 14.16 16.22
CA TYR A 117 11.17 15.16 16.98
C TYR A 117 11.90 14.52 18.14
#